data_2be69776367e7a60b80e0588b16fb58d
#
_entry.id   2be69776367e7a60b80e0588b16fb58d
#
_cell.length_a   1.000
_cell.length_b   1.000
_cell.length_c   1.000
_cell.angle_alpha   90.00
_cell.angle_beta   90.00
_cell.angle_gamma   90.00
#
_symmetry.space_group_name_H-M   'P 1'
#
loop_
_entity.id
_entity.type
_entity.pdbx_description
1 polymer ?
#
loop_
_entity_poly.entity_id
_entity_poly.type
_entity_poly.pdbx_seq_one_letter_code
_entity_poly.pdbx_strand_id
1 'polypeptide(L)'
;MLYAFGERDAEARRLADFTCTALQLVNFWQDLATDWAKGRVYLPQEDLRRFAYTEEELSRGEVNGRFRELMRFEAARTREFFDRGLPLADRLRGAARLDVRLFSRGGMRVLDLVERAGYDVFRRRPTLSKLGKARLALETVLGIGP
;
A
#
# COMPACT_ATOMS: atom_id res chain seq x y z
N MET A 1 7.97 -9.53 13.20
CA MET A 1 7.08 -8.71 14.04
C MET A 1 6.26 -9.55 15.03
N LEU A 2 5.37 -10.46 14.63
CA LEU A 2 4.50 -11.24 15.54
C LEU A 2 5.27 -12.01 16.62
N TYR A 3 6.38 -12.63 16.30
CA TYR A 3 7.22 -13.34 17.28
C TYR A 3 7.76 -12.44 18.41
N ALA A 4 8.00 -11.17 18.11
CA ALA A 4 8.46 -10.21 19.11
C ALA A 4 7.36 -9.89 20.15
N PHE A 5 6.09 -10.12 19.80
CA PHE A 5 4.92 -9.95 20.68
C PHE A 5 4.38 -11.27 21.23
N GLY A 6 5.13 -12.39 21.05
CA GLY A 6 4.74 -13.70 21.59
C GLY A 6 3.59 -14.40 20.85
N GLU A 7 3.13 -13.85 19.74
CA GLU A 7 2.03 -14.44 18.97
C GLU A 7 2.53 -15.62 18.11
N ARG A 8 1.95 -16.79 18.31
CA ARG A 8 2.32 -18.04 17.63
C ARG A 8 1.17 -18.66 16.84
N ASP A 9 0.00 -18.05 16.85
CA ASP A 9 -1.17 -18.53 16.15
C ASP A 9 -0.96 -18.46 14.62
N ALA A 10 -1.28 -19.57 13.94
CA ALA A 10 -1.15 -19.67 12.48
C ALA A 10 -2.07 -18.67 11.75
N GLU A 11 -3.25 -18.41 12.28
CA GLU A 11 -4.17 -17.44 11.71
C GLU A 11 -3.66 -16.01 11.86
N ALA A 12 -3.11 -15.64 13.02
CA ALA A 12 -2.49 -14.34 13.22
C ALA A 12 -1.33 -14.10 12.23
N ARG A 13 -0.53 -15.14 11.94
CA ARG A 13 0.52 -15.07 10.92
C ARG A 13 -0.05 -14.79 9.53
N ARG A 14 -1.09 -15.53 9.14
CA ARG A 14 -1.77 -15.34 7.85
C ARG A 14 -2.32 -13.92 7.70
N LEU A 15 -2.94 -13.39 8.73
CA LEU A 15 -3.44 -12.02 8.74
C LEU A 15 -2.32 -10.98 8.66
N ALA A 16 -1.19 -11.23 9.33
CA ALA A 16 0.00 -10.38 9.24
C ALA A 16 0.60 -10.39 7.83
N ASP A 17 0.62 -11.54 7.16
CA ASP A 17 1.12 -11.66 5.79
C ASP A 17 0.29 -10.79 4.83
N PHE A 18 -1.04 -10.74 4.99
CA PHE A 18 -1.88 -9.83 4.21
C PHE A 18 -1.50 -8.36 4.42
N THR A 19 -1.34 -7.93 5.68
CA THR A 19 -0.95 -6.56 5.99
C THR A 19 0.45 -6.22 5.44
N CYS A 20 1.42 -7.12 5.62
CA CYS A 20 2.78 -6.93 5.11
C CYS A 20 2.81 -6.86 3.59
N THR A 21 2.07 -7.74 2.91
CA THR A 21 1.93 -7.73 1.45
C THR A 21 1.33 -6.41 0.97
N ALA A 22 0.24 -5.96 1.60
CA ALA A 22 -0.40 -4.69 1.26
C ALA A 22 0.58 -3.50 1.39
N LEU A 23 1.32 -3.43 2.48
CA LEU A 23 2.33 -2.39 2.71
C LEU A 23 3.44 -2.43 1.66
N GLN A 24 3.88 -3.62 1.26
CA GLN A 24 4.88 -3.78 0.21
C GLN A 24 4.35 -3.33 -1.16
N LEU A 25 3.11 -3.70 -1.50
CA LEU A 25 2.45 -3.24 -2.72
C LEU A 25 2.33 -1.71 -2.76
N VAL A 26 1.92 -1.07 -1.65
CA VAL A 26 1.90 0.40 -1.55
C VAL A 26 3.26 1.00 -1.89
N ASN A 27 4.35 0.43 -1.35
CA ASN A 27 5.70 0.91 -1.66
C ASN A 27 6.02 0.75 -3.14
N PHE A 28 5.67 -0.39 -3.76
CA PHE A 28 5.88 -0.61 -5.20
C PHE A 28 5.14 0.43 -6.05
N TRP A 29 3.90 0.77 -5.69
CA TRP A 29 3.12 1.78 -6.41
C TRP A 29 3.69 3.19 -6.24
N GLN A 30 4.22 3.52 -5.06
CA GLN A 30 4.89 4.81 -4.84
C GLN A 30 6.24 4.93 -5.57
N ASP A 31 6.96 3.83 -5.71
CA ASP A 31 8.37 3.83 -6.10
C ASP A 31 8.58 3.43 -7.57
N LEU A 32 7.51 3.30 -8.38
CA LEU A 32 7.57 2.85 -9.78
C LEU A 32 8.68 3.56 -10.60
N ALA A 33 8.74 4.89 -10.54
CA ALA A 33 9.76 5.65 -11.26
C ALA A 33 11.19 5.34 -10.76
N THR A 34 11.35 5.27 -9.44
CA THR A 34 12.64 5.01 -8.81
C THR A 34 13.12 3.58 -9.06
N ASP A 35 12.18 2.62 -9.03
CA ASP A 35 12.49 1.22 -9.26
C ASP A 35 12.79 0.96 -10.72
N TRP A 36 12.03 1.55 -11.64
CA TRP A 36 12.35 1.51 -13.07
C TRP A 36 13.77 2.00 -13.36
N ALA A 37 14.17 3.14 -12.79
CA ALA A 37 15.52 3.68 -12.95
C ALA A 37 16.63 2.74 -12.45
N LYS A 38 16.28 1.79 -11.57
CA LYS A 38 17.18 0.75 -11.04
C LYS A 38 17.02 -0.59 -11.77
N GLY A 39 16.30 -0.64 -12.88
CA GLY A 39 16.03 -1.85 -13.65
C GLY A 39 15.05 -2.82 -12.95
N ARG A 40 14.18 -2.33 -12.10
CA ARG A 40 13.20 -3.14 -11.36
C ARG A 40 11.79 -2.83 -11.81
N VAL A 41 11.03 -3.87 -12.12
CA VAL A 41 9.60 -3.76 -12.48
C VAL A 41 8.81 -4.68 -11.54
N TYR A 42 7.98 -4.08 -10.69
CA TYR A 42 7.12 -4.81 -9.76
C TYR A 42 5.66 -4.88 -10.20
N LEU A 43 5.30 -4.20 -11.30
CA LEU A 43 3.99 -4.41 -11.94
C LEU A 43 3.96 -5.82 -12.54
N PRO A 44 2.94 -6.64 -12.24
CA PRO A 44 2.84 -7.98 -12.81
C PRO A 44 2.73 -7.91 -14.34
N GLN A 45 3.49 -8.73 -15.02
CA GLN A 45 3.49 -8.81 -16.49
C GLN A 45 2.10 -9.17 -17.05
N GLU A 46 1.33 -9.97 -16.33
CA GLU A 46 -0.02 -10.33 -16.69
C GLU A 46 -0.97 -9.12 -16.64
N ASP A 47 -0.79 -8.24 -15.67
CA ASP A 47 -1.60 -7.04 -15.54
C ASP A 47 -1.19 -5.97 -16.57
N LEU A 48 0.09 -5.82 -16.87
CA LEU A 48 0.56 -5.00 -18.00
C LEU A 48 -0.11 -5.43 -19.31
N ARG A 49 -0.14 -6.73 -19.60
CA ARG A 49 -0.82 -7.27 -20.80
C ARG A 49 -2.33 -7.07 -20.76
N ARG A 50 -2.96 -7.31 -19.61
CA ARG A 50 -4.41 -7.16 -19.41
C ARG A 50 -4.88 -5.75 -19.72
N PHE A 51 -4.11 -4.74 -19.32
CA PHE A 51 -4.44 -3.33 -19.55
C PHE A 51 -3.77 -2.77 -20.80
N ALA A 52 -3.10 -3.60 -21.59
CA ALA A 52 -2.38 -3.21 -22.81
C ALA A 52 -1.41 -2.04 -22.60
N TYR A 53 -0.77 -1.99 -21.43
CA TYR A 53 0.24 -0.98 -21.08
C TYR A 53 1.64 -1.59 -21.24
N THR A 54 2.46 -0.97 -22.05
CA THR A 54 3.75 -1.54 -22.46
C THR A 54 4.90 -1.08 -21.56
N GLU A 55 6.00 -1.85 -21.57
CA GLU A 55 7.23 -1.43 -20.89
C GLU A 55 7.85 -0.16 -21.51
N GLU A 56 7.61 0.09 -22.80
CA GLU A 56 8.02 1.33 -23.44
C GLU A 56 7.29 2.54 -22.89
N GLU A 57 5.96 2.43 -22.69
CA GLU A 57 5.15 3.48 -22.05
C GLU A 57 5.59 3.68 -20.60
N LEU A 58 5.88 2.58 -19.89
CA LEU A 58 6.42 2.61 -18.52
C LEU A 58 7.78 3.35 -18.48
N SER A 59 8.67 3.06 -19.45
CA SER A 59 9.99 3.71 -19.55
C SER A 59 9.90 5.21 -19.77
N ARG A 60 8.86 5.66 -20.49
CA ARG A 60 8.60 7.08 -20.74
C ARG A 60 7.78 7.75 -19.62
N GLY A 61 7.35 6.98 -18.62
CA GLY A 61 6.49 7.48 -17.54
C GLY A 61 5.14 8.00 -18.05
N GLU A 62 4.55 7.35 -19.06
CA GLU A 62 3.30 7.79 -19.67
C GLU A 62 2.09 7.52 -18.79
N VAL A 63 1.51 8.55 -18.21
CA VAL A 63 0.26 8.47 -17.42
C VAL A 63 -0.95 8.66 -18.35
N ASN A 64 -1.22 7.64 -19.16
CA ASN A 64 -2.38 7.60 -20.05
C ASN A 64 -3.59 6.91 -19.41
N GLY A 65 -4.68 6.72 -20.17
CA GLY A 65 -5.91 6.06 -19.68
C GLY A 65 -5.66 4.63 -19.23
N ARG A 66 -4.87 3.85 -20.00
CA ARG A 66 -4.54 2.45 -19.70
C ARG A 66 -3.74 2.33 -18.40
N PHE A 67 -2.76 3.22 -18.21
CA PHE A 67 -2.00 3.27 -16.95
C PHE A 67 -2.88 3.56 -15.75
N ARG A 68 -3.81 4.53 -15.88
CA ARG A 68 -4.74 4.85 -14.78
C ARG A 68 -5.66 3.68 -14.44
N GLU A 69 -6.13 2.94 -15.43
CA GLU A 69 -6.95 1.73 -15.21
C GLU A 69 -6.16 0.62 -14.54
N LEU A 70 -4.93 0.36 -15.00
CA LEU A 70 -4.00 -0.56 -14.38
C LEU A 70 -3.76 -0.19 -12.91
N MET A 71 -3.39 1.05 -12.64
CA MET A 71 -3.09 1.49 -11.28
C MET A 71 -4.32 1.51 -10.37
N ARG A 72 -5.51 1.78 -10.90
CA ARG A 72 -6.77 1.66 -10.17
C ARG A 72 -7.03 0.22 -9.76
N PHE A 73 -6.80 -0.71 -10.66
CA PHE A 73 -6.92 -2.14 -10.39
C PHE A 73 -5.94 -2.59 -9.30
N GLU A 74 -4.68 -2.18 -9.39
CA GLU A 74 -3.66 -2.51 -8.40
C GLU A 74 -3.93 -1.87 -7.03
N ALA A 75 -4.40 -0.64 -7.01
CA ALA A 75 -4.80 0.03 -5.77
C ALA A 75 -5.99 -0.69 -5.10
N ALA A 76 -7.00 -1.11 -5.87
CA ALA A 76 -8.13 -1.87 -5.37
C ALA A 76 -7.68 -3.23 -4.80
N ARG A 77 -6.85 -3.99 -5.53
CA ARG A 77 -6.25 -5.24 -5.06
C ARG A 77 -5.49 -5.03 -3.74
N THR A 78 -4.72 -3.95 -3.64
CA THR A 78 -3.96 -3.63 -2.43
C THR A 78 -4.87 -3.32 -1.25
N ARG A 79 -6.00 -2.63 -1.46
CA ARG A 79 -7.01 -2.40 -0.42
C ARG A 79 -7.61 -3.70 0.08
N GLU A 80 -7.93 -4.65 -0.81
CA GLU A 80 -8.42 -5.97 -0.41
C GLU A 80 -7.44 -6.71 0.51
N PHE A 81 -6.13 -6.60 0.27
CA PHE A 81 -5.13 -7.15 1.17
C PHE A 81 -5.16 -6.47 2.55
N PHE A 82 -5.30 -5.15 2.62
CA PHE A 82 -5.48 -4.46 3.91
C PHE A 82 -6.73 -4.91 4.62
N ASP A 83 -7.87 -5.00 3.93
CA ASP A 83 -9.15 -5.42 4.51
C ASP A 83 -9.05 -6.84 5.10
N ARG A 84 -8.39 -7.74 4.38
CA ARG A 84 -8.13 -9.11 4.86
C ARG A 84 -7.16 -9.16 6.04
N GLY A 85 -6.26 -8.20 6.17
CA GLY A 85 -5.31 -8.10 7.28
C GLY A 85 -5.87 -7.38 8.52
N LEU A 86 -6.89 -6.54 8.38
CA LEU A 86 -7.46 -5.75 9.47
C LEU A 86 -7.83 -6.55 10.73
N PRO A 87 -8.41 -7.78 10.65
CA PRO A 87 -8.76 -8.56 11.83
C PRO A 87 -7.56 -8.89 12.73
N LEU A 88 -6.33 -8.79 12.24
CA LEU A 88 -5.13 -8.96 13.06
C LEU A 88 -5.12 -8.00 14.26
N ALA A 89 -5.51 -6.73 14.03
CA ALA A 89 -5.51 -5.73 15.08
C ALA A 89 -6.40 -6.11 16.26
N ASP A 90 -7.50 -6.84 16.01
CA ASP A 90 -8.44 -7.24 17.08
C ASP A 90 -7.93 -8.44 17.89
N ARG A 91 -6.99 -9.21 17.33
CA ARG A 91 -6.32 -10.32 18.00
C ARG A 91 -5.14 -9.86 18.87
N LEU A 92 -4.65 -8.65 18.65
CA LEU A 92 -3.49 -8.08 19.35
C LEU A 92 -3.92 -7.10 20.45
N ARG A 93 -3.02 -6.84 21.40
CA ARG A 93 -3.23 -5.92 22.52
C ARG A 93 -2.10 -4.90 22.60
N GLY A 94 -2.34 -3.79 23.30
CA GLY A 94 -1.33 -2.77 23.58
C GLY A 94 -0.68 -2.18 22.31
N ALA A 95 0.62 -2.03 22.35
CA ALA A 95 1.39 -1.40 21.27
C ALA A 95 1.27 -2.15 19.93
N ALA A 96 1.27 -3.49 19.95
CA ALA A 96 1.16 -4.30 18.73
C ALA A 96 -0.14 -4.03 17.95
N ARG A 97 -1.27 -3.91 18.67
CA ARG A 97 -2.56 -3.52 18.08
C ARG A 97 -2.48 -2.14 17.43
N LEU A 98 -1.90 -1.18 18.15
CA LEU A 98 -1.76 0.18 17.66
C LEU A 98 -0.87 0.25 16.41
N ASP A 99 0.25 -0.46 16.41
CA ASP A 99 1.19 -0.52 15.29
C ASP A 99 0.51 -1.07 14.02
N VAL A 100 -0.21 -2.19 14.13
CA VAL A 100 -0.91 -2.79 12.98
C VAL A 100 -1.95 -1.81 12.41
N ARG A 101 -2.74 -1.16 13.29
CA ARG A 101 -3.71 -0.14 12.86
C ARG A 101 -3.03 1.05 12.19
N LEU A 102 -1.96 1.55 12.77
CA LEU A 102 -1.22 2.70 12.25
C LEU A 102 -0.62 2.41 10.87
N PHE A 103 0.01 1.25 10.70
CA PHE A 103 0.59 0.85 9.43
C PHE A 103 -0.47 0.64 8.36
N SER A 104 -1.56 -0.08 8.66
CA SER A 104 -2.65 -0.30 7.70
C SER A 104 -3.31 1.00 7.26
N ARG A 105 -3.66 1.88 8.22
CA ARG A 105 -4.23 3.19 7.91
C ARG A 105 -3.25 4.08 7.16
N GLY A 106 -1.97 4.03 7.51
CA GLY A 106 -0.91 4.75 6.80
C GLY A 106 -0.81 4.33 5.34
N GLY A 107 -0.79 3.03 5.08
CA GLY A 107 -0.79 2.48 3.74
C GLY A 107 -2.03 2.87 2.93
N MET A 108 -3.21 2.76 3.51
CA MET A 108 -4.46 3.18 2.86
C MET A 108 -4.46 4.68 2.52
N ARG A 109 -3.96 5.54 3.43
CA ARG A 109 -3.84 6.98 3.17
C ARG A 109 -2.86 7.28 2.03
N VAL A 110 -1.80 6.48 1.88
CA VAL A 110 -0.89 6.61 0.74
C VAL A 110 -1.58 6.22 -0.55
N LEU A 111 -2.38 5.15 -0.59
CA LEU A 111 -3.19 4.81 -1.76
C LEU A 111 -4.15 5.94 -2.13
N ASP A 112 -4.80 6.58 -1.15
CA ASP A 112 -5.64 7.75 -1.39
C ASP A 112 -4.85 8.91 -2.05
N LEU A 113 -3.59 9.10 -1.65
CA LEU A 113 -2.73 10.12 -2.27
C LEU A 113 -2.34 9.76 -3.71
N VAL A 114 -2.07 8.48 -4.00
CA VAL A 114 -1.82 7.98 -5.35
C VAL A 114 -3.04 8.23 -6.24
N GLU A 115 -4.23 7.91 -5.77
CA GLU A 115 -5.49 8.14 -6.50
C GLU A 115 -5.74 9.64 -6.75
N ARG A 116 -5.60 10.47 -5.71
CA ARG A 116 -5.76 11.93 -5.82
C ARG A 116 -4.75 12.58 -6.76
N ALA A 117 -3.56 12.00 -6.90
CA ALA A 117 -2.57 12.43 -7.88
C ALA A 117 -2.92 11.98 -9.31
N GLY A 118 -4.08 11.36 -9.54
CA GLY A 118 -4.45 10.76 -10.83
C GLY A 118 -3.52 9.64 -11.24
N TYR A 119 -2.95 8.95 -10.26
CA TYR A 119 -1.93 7.89 -10.41
C TYR A 119 -0.60 8.37 -11.01
N ASP A 120 -0.35 9.68 -11.08
CA ASP A 120 0.93 10.21 -11.57
C ASP A 120 2.03 10.08 -10.49
N VAL A 121 2.60 8.89 -10.42
CA VAL A 121 3.69 8.54 -9.51
C VAL A 121 5.08 8.80 -10.11
N PHE A 122 5.14 9.14 -11.40
CA PHE A 122 6.40 9.41 -12.10
C PHE A 122 6.93 10.82 -11.81
N ARG A 123 6.05 11.81 -11.76
CA ARG A 123 6.45 13.20 -11.49
C ARG A 123 6.82 13.45 -10.05
N ARG A 124 6.09 12.83 -9.13
CA ARG A 124 6.30 13.02 -7.70
C ARG A 124 5.85 11.79 -6.93
N ARG A 125 6.70 11.25 -6.08
CA ARG A 125 6.37 10.19 -5.14
C ARG A 125 5.28 10.65 -4.15
N PRO A 126 4.07 10.08 -4.16
CA PRO A 126 3.03 10.44 -3.20
C PRO A 126 3.43 9.98 -1.79
N THR A 127 3.53 10.91 -0.85
CA THR A 127 3.93 10.61 0.54
C THR A 127 3.10 11.41 1.53
N LEU A 128 2.89 10.85 2.72
CA LEU A 128 2.27 11.59 3.82
C LEU A 128 3.22 12.69 4.32
N SER A 129 2.69 13.91 4.42
CA SER A 129 3.40 15.02 5.06
C SER A 129 3.63 14.74 6.55
N LYS A 130 4.55 15.48 7.18
CA LYS A 130 4.79 15.39 8.63
C LYS A 130 3.50 15.62 9.44
N LEU A 131 2.71 16.62 9.05
CA LEU A 131 1.42 16.91 9.67
C LEU A 131 0.40 15.78 9.44
N GLY A 132 0.37 15.21 8.22
CA GLY A 132 -0.46 14.06 7.88
C GLY A 132 -0.14 12.83 8.72
N LYS A 133 1.14 12.56 8.97
CA LYS A 133 1.59 11.47 9.85
C LYS A 133 1.19 11.72 11.31
N ALA A 134 1.38 12.93 11.82
CA ALA A 134 0.98 13.29 13.18
C ALA A 134 -0.53 13.16 13.39
N ARG A 135 -1.32 13.67 12.43
CA ARG A 135 -2.78 13.53 12.45
C ARG A 135 -3.22 12.07 12.42
N LEU A 136 -2.63 11.25 11.53
CA LEU A 136 -2.93 9.82 11.44
C LEU A 136 -2.65 9.09 12.76
N ALA A 137 -1.50 9.39 13.41
CA ALA A 137 -1.14 8.82 14.70
C ALA A 137 -2.18 9.18 15.76
N LEU A 138 -2.57 10.47 15.85
CA LEU A 138 -3.57 10.95 16.80
C LEU A 138 -4.94 10.27 16.56
N GLU A 139 -5.43 10.26 15.31
CA GLU A 139 -6.69 9.60 14.93
C GLU A 139 -6.67 8.10 15.31
N THR A 140 -5.54 7.43 15.12
CA THR A 140 -5.39 6.01 15.42
C THR A 140 -5.42 5.74 16.93
N VAL A 141 -4.75 6.57 17.73
CA VAL A 141 -4.75 6.47 19.20
C VAL A 141 -6.14 6.74 19.77
N LEU A 142 -6.85 7.74 19.25
CA LEU A 142 -8.19 8.09 19.69
C LEU A 142 -9.28 7.15 19.16
N GLY A 143 -8.93 6.20 18.28
CA GLY A 143 -9.92 5.30 17.67
C GLY A 143 -10.89 6.01 16.71
N ILE A 144 -10.52 7.19 16.20
CA ILE A 144 -11.33 8.00 15.28
C ILE A 144 -11.09 7.55 13.82
N GLY A 145 -12.19 7.31 13.09
CA GLY A 145 -12.18 6.94 11.67
C GLY A 145 -12.11 5.42 11.43
N PRO A 146 -12.46 5.01 10.20
CA PRO A 146 -12.47 3.60 9.80
C PRO A 146 -11.09 2.98 9.85
#